data_dae8b23cb602512621c2e0bee7fe33a6
#
_entry.id   dae8b23cb602512621c2e0bee7fe33a6
#
_cell.length_a   1.000
_cell.length_b   1.000
_cell.length_c   1.000
_cell.angle_alpha   90.00
_cell.angle_beta   90.00
_cell.angle_gamma   90.00
#
_symmetry.space_group_name_H-M   'P 1'
#
loop_
_entity.id
_entity.type
_entity.pdbx_description
1 polymer ?
#
loop_
_entity_poly.entity_id
_entity_poly.type
_entity_poly.pdbx_seq_one_letter_code
_entity_poly.pdbx_strand_id
1 'polypeptide(L)'
;MMARTMRPARGLAAAALVFAVAAASAAEPAHPWVTLPAPLPQPQTYFTNLKDGDRIETPFVPKFGLSRSGLAAIPTDVRDTGHHHLLVNRELPLDFTQPLPFNDQYRHFGKGQMEAVLDFKPGTYTLRLLLADHRHIPFFIYSKPMTVTVTAKNDKLDVKTLVKPGIELLSPRQGEALSVPFRVQFHASGLNVSHTDIADAGVGHFRLVAQTKGGAVERIAFANGATEGWLKPPPGDRTLQPERGSPAPGGAALASGATFISTD
;
A
#
# COMPACT_ATOMS: atom_id res chain seq x y z
N MET A 1 18.00 76.53 40.68
CA MET A 1 17.55 75.12 40.86
C MET A 1 17.09 74.61 39.50
N MET A 2 18.03 73.95 38.79
CA MET A 2 17.83 73.53 37.36
C MET A 2 17.41 72.02 37.38
N ALA A 3 16.24 71.70 36.87
CA ALA A 3 15.77 70.35 36.70
C ALA A 3 16.30 69.84 35.34
N ARG A 4 17.02 68.73 35.41
CA ARG A 4 17.59 68.00 34.25
C ARG A 4 16.57 66.92 33.82
N THR A 5 15.98 67.08 32.64
CA THR A 5 15.09 66.07 32.02
C THR A 5 15.92 64.98 31.35
N MET A 6 15.76 63.73 31.82
CA MET A 6 16.30 62.52 31.19
C MET A 6 15.41 62.10 30.01
N ARG A 7 16.00 61.92 28.83
CA ARG A 7 15.36 61.30 27.66
C ARG A 7 15.49 59.80 27.76
N PRO A 8 14.44 58.99 27.43
CA PRO A 8 14.57 57.55 27.36
C PRO A 8 15.22 57.10 26.01
N ALA A 9 16.17 56.16 26.10
CA ALA A 9 16.78 55.51 24.96
C ALA A 9 15.78 54.57 24.27
N ARG A 10 15.64 54.74 22.96
CA ARG A 10 14.86 53.81 22.10
C ARG A 10 15.79 52.65 21.76
N GLY A 11 15.46 51.45 22.34
CA GLY A 11 16.08 50.20 21.92
C GLY A 11 15.51 49.75 20.57
N LEU A 12 16.36 49.61 19.55
CA LEU A 12 16.02 48.89 18.32
C LEU A 12 16.01 47.39 18.62
N ALA A 13 14.81 46.79 18.56
CA ALA A 13 14.67 45.33 18.53
C ALA A 13 14.91 44.86 17.08
N ALA A 14 16.01 44.18 16.86
CA ALA A 14 16.27 43.48 15.59
C ALA A 14 15.45 42.19 15.56
N ALA A 15 14.43 42.14 14.71
CA ALA A 15 13.69 40.92 14.43
C ALA A 15 14.52 40.06 13.47
N ALA A 16 15.07 38.96 13.97
CA ALA A 16 15.70 37.94 13.14
C ALA A 16 14.61 37.12 12.42
N LEU A 17 14.49 37.35 11.11
CA LEU A 17 13.65 36.51 10.24
C LEU A 17 14.37 35.16 10.04
N VAL A 18 13.89 34.12 10.69
CA VAL A 18 14.33 32.73 10.43
C VAL A 18 13.59 32.24 9.19
N PHE A 19 14.29 32.22 8.05
CA PHE A 19 13.79 31.51 6.87
C PHE A 19 13.89 29.98 7.11
N ALA A 20 12.79 29.32 7.40
CA ALA A 20 12.72 27.89 7.33
C ALA A 20 12.75 27.47 5.84
N VAL A 21 13.90 27.03 5.37
CA VAL A 21 14.02 26.37 4.07
C VAL A 21 13.34 25.01 4.22
N ALA A 22 12.12 24.89 3.73
CA ALA A 22 11.48 23.59 3.54
C ALA A 22 12.31 22.84 2.48
N ALA A 23 13.10 21.87 2.91
CA ALA A 23 13.75 20.94 2.00
C ALA A 23 12.64 20.15 1.30
N ALA A 24 12.38 20.46 0.03
CA ALA A 24 11.57 19.61 -0.83
C ALA A 24 12.28 18.26 -0.87
N SER A 25 11.64 17.22 -0.33
CA SER A 25 12.10 15.85 -0.44
C SER A 25 12.02 15.50 -1.93
N ALA A 26 13.15 15.51 -2.62
CA ALA A 26 13.21 14.95 -3.96
C ALA A 26 12.91 13.45 -3.84
N ALA A 27 11.92 12.98 -4.58
CA ALA A 27 11.61 11.55 -4.65
C ALA A 27 12.91 10.80 -5.02
N GLU A 28 13.27 9.79 -4.23
CA GLU A 28 14.41 8.94 -4.56
C GLU A 28 14.24 8.38 -5.97
N PRO A 29 15.27 8.42 -6.83
CA PRO A 29 15.17 7.85 -8.17
C PRO A 29 14.86 6.36 -8.07
N ALA A 30 14.00 5.87 -8.95
CA ALA A 30 13.65 4.46 -8.98
C ALA A 30 14.91 3.60 -9.12
N HIS A 31 14.99 2.50 -8.36
CA HIS A 31 16.13 1.58 -8.40
C HIS A 31 16.34 1.05 -9.84
N PRO A 32 17.59 0.90 -10.34
CA PRO A 32 17.87 0.49 -11.72
C PRO A 32 17.23 -0.84 -12.14
N TRP A 33 16.95 -1.72 -11.19
CA TRP A 33 16.27 -2.99 -11.49
C TRP A 33 14.76 -2.85 -11.67
N VAL A 34 14.16 -1.75 -11.20
CA VAL A 34 12.72 -1.54 -11.37
C VAL A 34 12.42 -1.22 -12.81
N THR A 35 11.52 -2.00 -13.40
CA THR A 35 11.15 -1.90 -14.81
C THR A 35 9.65 -2.11 -14.99
N LEU A 36 9.18 -1.94 -16.20
CA LEU A 36 7.81 -2.28 -16.59
C LEU A 36 7.89 -3.24 -17.80
N PRO A 37 7.08 -4.33 -17.80
CA PRO A 37 7.03 -5.23 -18.94
C PRO A 37 6.40 -4.55 -20.16
N ALA A 38 6.73 -5.04 -21.35
CA ALA A 38 6.05 -4.65 -22.58
C ALA A 38 5.27 -5.86 -23.14
N PRO A 39 3.98 -5.72 -23.53
CA PRO A 39 3.16 -4.51 -23.40
C PRO A 39 2.81 -4.18 -21.93
N LEU A 40 2.60 -2.90 -21.66
CA LEU A 40 2.23 -2.46 -20.30
C LEU A 40 0.85 -3.00 -19.93
N PRO A 41 0.69 -3.73 -18.83
CA PRO A 41 -0.63 -4.14 -18.35
C PRO A 41 -1.45 -2.92 -17.92
N GLN A 42 -2.78 -3.00 -18.02
CA GLN A 42 -3.64 -1.95 -17.48
C GLN A 42 -3.58 -1.93 -15.94
N PRO A 43 -3.70 -0.76 -15.30
CA PRO A 43 -3.87 -0.69 -13.86
C PRO A 43 -5.10 -1.46 -13.43
N GLN A 44 -4.99 -2.25 -12.38
CA GLN A 44 -6.12 -2.99 -11.82
C GLN A 44 -5.93 -3.27 -10.33
N THR A 45 -7.02 -3.40 -9.61
CA THR A 45 -7.03 -4.02 -8.29
C THR A 45 -7.56 -5.45 -8.40
N TYR A 46 -7.18 -6.34 -7.50
CA TYR A 46 -7.54 -7.77 -7.58
C TYR A 46 -7.45 -8.42 -6.20
N PHE A 47 -8.12 -9.57 -6.04
CA PHE A 47 -7.93 -10.42 -4.86
C PHE A 47 -6.72 -11.32 -5.06
N THR A 48 -5.94 -11.53 -4.00
CA THR A 48 -4.75 -12.40 -4.05
C THR A 48 -5.01 -13.80 -3.51
N ASN A 49 -6.08 -13.99 -2.73
CA ASN A 49 -6.42 -15.25 -2.07
C ASN A 49 -7.88 -15.69 -2.28
N LEU A 50 -8.57 -15.11 -3.25
CA LEU A 50 -9.91 -15.53 -3.69
C LEU A 50 -9.94 -15.72 -5.20
N LYS A 51 -10.77 -16.66 -5.64
CA LYS A 51 -11.07 -16.96 -7.05
C LYS A 51 -12.58 -16.94 -7.28
N ASP A 52 -12.97 -16.68 -8.51
CA ASP A 52 -14.38 -16.78 -8.91
C ASP A 52 -14.91 -18.20 -8.69
N GLY A 53 -16.09 -18.31 -8.08
CA GLY A 53 -16.71 -19.58 -7.71
C GLY A 53 -16.26 -20.16 -6.37
N ASP A 54 -15.37 -19.52 -5.64
CA ASP A 54 -14.89 -20.03 -4.35
C ASP A 54 -16.04 -20.20 -3.34
N ARG A 55 -15.91 -21.26 -2.54
CA ARG A 55 -16.77 -21.55 -1.40
C ARG A 55 -15.97 -21.30 -0.13
N ILE A 56 -16.45 -20.39 0.71
CA ILE A 56 -15.75 -19.95 1.92
C ILE A 56 -16.65 -20.10 3.14
N GLU A 57 -16.02 -20.17 4.30
CA GLU A 57 -16.70 -19.95 5.58
C GLU A 57 -16.34 -18.56 6.10
N THR A 58 -17.23 -17.92 6.83
CA THR A 58 -16.98 -16.61 7.45
C THR A 58 -16.89 -16.74 8.97
N PRO A 59 -16.14 -15.87 9.67
CA PRO A 59 -15.35 -14.75 9.13
C PRO A 59 -14.17 -15.20 8.23
N PHE A 60 -13.95 -14.50 7.12
CA PHE A 60 -12.89 -14.73 6.14
C PHE A 60 -12.11 -13.45 5.86
N VAL A 61 -10.82 -13.57 5.55
CA VAL A 61 -9.95 -12.40 5.24
C VAL A 61 -9.56 -12.41 3.76
N PRO A 62 -10.29 -11.73 2.86
CA PRO A 62 -9.82 -11.48 1.50
C PRO A 62 -8.64 -10.51 1.52
N LYS A 63 -7.61 -10.84 0.73
CA LYS A 63 -6.41 -10.04 0.55
C LYS A 63 -6.46 -9.32 -0.80
N PHE A 64 -6.01 -8.06 -0.81
CA PHE A 64 -6.08 -7.17 -1.96
C PHE A 64 -4.70 -6.91 -2.55
N GLY A 65 -4.64 -6.79 -3.86
CA GLY A 65 -3.48 -6.35 -4.60
C GLY A 65 -3.83 -5.18 -5.53
N LEU A 66 -2.82 -4.40 -5.90
CA LEU A 66 -2.95 -3.24 -6.77
C LEU A 66 -1.78 -3.19 -7.73
N SER A 67 -2.05 -3.14 -9.04
CA SER A 67 -1.02 -3.01 -10.07
C SER A 67 -0.96 -1.60 -10.64
N ARG A 68 0.26 -1.11 -10.90
CA ARG A 68 0.56 0.15 -11.60
C ARG A 68 -0.06 1.41 -10.99
N SER A 69 -0.41 1.37 -9.73
CA SER A 69 -0.85 2.50 -8.92
C SER A 69 -0.36 2.27 -7.50
N GLY A 70 -0.37 3.29 -6.66
CA GLY A 70 0.02 3.20 -5.27
C GLY A 70 -1.18 3.30 -4.33
N LEU A 71 -1.01 2.79 -3.12
CA LEU A 71 -1.93 3.06 -2.02
C LEU A 71 -1.56 4.37 -1.34
N ALA A 72 -2.57 5.13 -0.95
CA ALA A 72 -2.42 6.30 -0.10
C ALA A 72 -3.52 6.34 0.95
N ALA A 73 -3.11 6.63 2.19
CA ALA A 73 -4.06 6.89 3.26
C ALA A 73 -4.71 8.28 3.07
N ILE A 74 -6.01 8.34 3.27
CA ILE A 74 -6.76 9.60 3.20
C ILE A 74 -6.52 10.45 4.48
N PRO A 75 -6.72 11.77 4.42
CA PRO A 75 -7.34 12.54 3.33
C PRO A 75 -6.33 13.17 2.34
N THR A 76 -5.09 12.72 2.31
CA THR A 76 -4.04 13.37 1.52
C THR A 76 -4.16 13.06 0.03
N ASP A 77 -4.13 14.11 -0.82
CA ASP A 77 -4.06 13.96 -2.27
C ASP A 77 -2.62 13.67 -2.70
N VAL A 78 -2.38 12.46 -3.16
CA VAL A 78 -1.09 12.06 -3.74
C VAL A 78 -1.35 11.51 -5.14
N ARG A 79 -0.65 12.07 -6.10
CA ARG A 79 -0.81 11.71 -7.51
C ARG A 79 -0.60 10.21 -7.75
N ASP A 80 -1.40 9.63 -8.64
CA ASP A 80 -1.33 8.22 -9.07
C ASP A 80 -1.53 7.22 -7.91
N THR A 81 -2.19 7.66 -6.83
CA THR A 81 -2.51 6.81 -5.68
C THR A 81 -4.00 6.83 -5.35
N GLY A 82 -4.42 5.87 -4.56
CA GLY A 82 -5.79 5.79 -4.06
C GLY A 82 -5.92 4.79 -2.92
N HIS A 83 -7.14 4.48 -2.56
CA HIS A 83 -7.44 3.49 -1.53
C HIS A 83 -8.52 2.51 -2.00
N HIS A 84 -8.53 1.32 -1.43
CA HIS A 84 -9.46 0.28 -1.83
C HIS A 84 -10.88 0.55 -1.32
N HIS A 85 -11.85 0.20 -2.17
CA HIS A 85 -13.24 -0.04 -1.82
C HIS A 85 -13.63 -1.46 -2.24
N LEU A 86 -14.51 -2.10 -1.47
CA LEU A 86 -15.11 -3.38 -1.80
C LEU A 86 -16.60 -3.19 -2.06
N LEU A 87 -17.01 -3.46 -3.29
CA LEU A 87 -18.40 -3.52 -3.68
C LEU A 87 -18.95 -4.92 -3.40
N VAL A 88 -20.10 -4.99 -2.72
CA VAL A 88 -20.79 -6.23 -2.36
C VAL A 88 -22.16 -6.23 -3.03
N ASN A 89 -22.41 -7.17 -3.95
CA ASN A 89 -23.63 -7.27 -4.72
C ASN A 89 -24.00 -5.97 -5.45
N ARG A 90 -22.97 -5.29 -6.00
CA ARG A 90 -23.10 -4.06 -6.78
C ARG A 90 -22.40 -4.22 -8.12
N GLU A 91 -23.09 -3.80 -9.18
CA GLU A 91 -22.59 -3.85 -10.54
C GLU A 91 -22.03 -2.49 -10.98
N LEU A 92 -21.21 -2.51 -12.02
CA LEU A 92 -20.86 -1.34 -12.79
C LEU A 92 -21.91 -1.13 -13.92
N PRO A 93 -22.10 0.08 -14.44
CA PRO A 93 -21.31 1.29 -14.15
C PRO A 93 -21.73 1.98 -12.85
N LEU A 94 -20.75 2.70 -12.28
CA LEU A 94 -20.96 3.68 -11.23
C LEU A 94 -20.85 5.09 -11.82
N ASP A 95 -21.29 6.09 -11.08
CA ASP A 95 -20.96 7.46 -11.40
C ASP A 95 -19.51 7.76 -10.98
N PHE A 96 -18.59 7.75 -11.93
CA PHE A 96 -17.17 8.01 -11.70
C PHE A 96 -16.84 9.51 -11.49
N THR A 97 -17.86 10.35 -11.32
CA THR A 97 -17.73 11.78 -11.00
C THR A 97 -18.17 12.11 -9.58
N GLN A 98 -18.78 11.16 -8.88
CA GLN A 98 -19.31 11.34 -7.53
C GLN A 98 -18.61 10.44 -6.51
N PRO A 99 -18.49 10.91 -5.25
CA PRO A 99 -17.97 10.08 -4.17
C PRO A 99 -18.81 8.82 -3.95
N LEU A 100 -18.14 7.72 -3.69
CA LEU A 100 -18.80 6.47 -3.32
C LEU A 100 -19.53 6.62 -1.97
N PRO A 101 -20.69 6.01 -1.81
CA PRO A 101 -21.40 5.99 -0.53
C PRO A 101 -20.68 5.08 0.48
N PHE A 102 -20.98 5.28 1.77
CA PHE A 102 -20.47 4.46 2.86
C PHE A 102 -21.60 3.60 3.44
N ASN A 103 -21.63 2.33 3.09
CA ASN A 103 -22.59 1.36 3.62
C ASN A 103 -22.07 -0.09 3.40
N ASP A 104 -22.87 -1.08 3.78
CA ASP A 104 -22.48 -2.50 3.68
C ASP A 104 -22.20 -2.98 2.24
N GLN A 105 -22.73 -2.30 1.23
CA GLN A 105 -22.49 -2.61 -0.18
C GLN A 105 -21.27 -1.88 -0.76
N TYR A 106 -20.74 -0.87 -0.07
CA TYR A 106 -19.59 -0.05 -0.45
C TYR A 106 -18.64 0.09 0.72
N ARG A 107 -17.87 -0.97 1.00
CA ARG A 107 -16.93 -1.00 2.12
C ARG A 107 -15.67 -0.23 1.79
N HIS A 108 -15.18 0.55 2.72
CA HIS A 108 -14.13 1.54 2.56
C HIS A 108 -12.87 1.18 3.35
N PHE A 109 -11.68 1.32 2.73
CA PHE A 109 -10.37 0.99 3.31
C PHE A 109 -9.39 2.17 3.19
N GLY A 110 -9.76 3.33 3.73
CA GLY A 110 -9.09 4.62 3.54
C GLY A 110 -7.75 4.80 4.25
N LYS A 111 -7.25 3.80 5.00
CA LYS A 111 -5.94 3.88 5.66
C LYS A 111 -4.82 3.16 4.91
N GLY A 112 -5.10 2.65 3.69
CA GLY A 112 -4.16 1.84 2.92
C GLY A 112 -4.14 0.37 3.33
N GLN A 113 -5.28 -0.16 3.80
CA GLN A 113 -5.44 -1.58 4.11
C GLN A 113 -5.36 -2.41 2.82
N MET A 114 -4.72 -3.58 2.93
CA MET A 114 -4.61 -4.57 1.87
C MET A 114 -5.48 -5.81 2.13
N GLU A 115 -6.35 -5.77 3.13
CA GLU A 115 -7.25 -6.87 3.48
C GLU A 115 -8.45 -6.36 4.26
N ALA A 116 -9.46 -7.22 4.40
CA ALA A 116 -10.65 -6.94 5.20
C ALA A 116 -11.12 -8.21 5.90
N VAL A 117 -11.86 -8.08 6.99
CA VAL A 117 -12.60 -9.20 7.56
C VAL A 117 -14.02 -9.18 6.96
N LEU A 118 -14.39 -10.23 6.24
CA LEU A 118 -15.75 -10.47 5.77
C LEU A 118 -16.47 -11.35 6.76
N ASP A 119 -17.56 -10.84 7.31
CA ASP A 119 -18.43 -11.54 8.27
C ASP A 119 -19.84 -11.63 7.70
N PHE A 120 -19.97 -12.28 6.55
CA PHE A 120 -21.24 -12.45 5.85
C PHE A 120 -22.02 -13.66 6.37
N LYS A 121 -23.34 -13.59 6.27
CA LYS A 121 -24.22 -14.76 6.48
C LYS A 121 -24.06 -15.75 5.31
N PRO A 122 -24.42 -17.04 5.50
CA PRO A 122 -24.50 -17.99 4.39
C PRO A 122 -25.31 -17.43 3.22
N GLY A 123 -24.79 -17.58 2.00
CA GLY A 123 -25.38 -17.03 0.78
C GLY A 123 -24.35 -16.82 -0.32
N THR A 124 -24.81 -16.40 -1.48
CA THR A 124 -23.95 -16.09 -2.63
C THR A 124 -23.78 -14.58 -2.77
N TYR A 125 -22.53 -14.14 -2.94
CA TYR A 125 -22.15 -12.74 -3.03
C TYR A 125 -21.32 -12.49 -4.28
N THR A 126 -21.59 -11.37 -4.95
CA THR A 126 -20.71 -10.82 -5.98
C THR A 126 -19.83 -9.77 -5.33
N LEU A 127 -18.53 -9.97 -5.41
CA LEU A 127 -17.51 -9.06 -4.86
C LEU A 127 -16.74 -8.39 -6.00
N ARG A 128 -16.42 -7.12 -5.83
CA ARG A 128 -15.56 -6.37 -6.75
C ARG A 128 -14.72 -5.37 -5.97
N LEU A 129 -13.43 -5.34 -6.22
CA LEU A 129 -12.56 -4.27 -5.72
C LEU A 129 -12.58 -3.09 -6.67
N LEU A 130 -12.44 -1.91 -6.12
CA LEU A 130 -12.37 -0.64 -6.81
C LEU A 130 -11.37 0.25 -6.09
N LEU A 131 -10.60 1.05 -6.83
CA LEU A 131 -9.73 2.08 -6.28
C LEU A 131 -10.43 3.44 -6.38
N ALA A 132 -10.34 4.26 -5.33
CA ALA A 132 -10.86 5.62 -5.32
C ALA A 132 -9.81 6.63 -4.84
N ASP A 133 -9.97 7.89 -5.25
CA ASP A 133 -9.12 9.01 -4.84
C ASP A 133 -9.39 9.44 -3.38
N HIS A 134 -8.63 10.41 -2.88
CA HIS A 134 -8.76 10.96 -1.51
C HIS A 134 -10.14 11.55 -1.19
N ARG A 135 -10.98 11.83 -2.21
CA ARG A 135 -12.37 12.31 -2.10
C ARG A 135 -13.39 11.19 -2.28
N HIS A 136 -12.93 9.93 -2.38
CA HIS A 136 -13.76 8.74 -2.66
C HIS A 136 -14.37 8.72 -4.06
N ILE A 137 -13.85 9.52 -5.01
CA ILE A 137 -14.25 9.44 -6.40
C ILE A 137 -13.54 8.24 -7.03
N PRO A 138 -14.29 7.28 -7.62
CA PRO A 138 -13.70 6.06 -8.14
C PRO A 138 -12.84 6.32 -9.38
N PHE A 139 -11.74 5.58 -9.48
CA PHE A 139 -10.95 5.47 -10.70
C PHE A 139 -11.48 4.34 -11.60
N PHE A 140 -11.11 4.36 -12.90
CA PHE A 140 -11.30 3.22 -13.80
C PHE A 140 -10.30 2.07 -13.50
N ILE A 141 -10.04 1.81 -12.22
CA ILE A 141 -9.15 0.78 -11.68
C ILE A 141 -9.98 -0.13 -10.78
N TYR A 142 -10.41 -1.26 -11.32
CA TYR A 142 -11.29 -2.19 -10.63
C TYR A 142 -10.98 -3.65 -10.99
N SER A 143 -11.40 -4.58 -10.14
CA SER A 143 -11.29 -6.01 -10.40
C SER A 143 -12.40 -6.50 -11.34
N LYS A 144 -12.22 -7.67 -11.94
CA LYS A 144 -13.37 -8.45 -12.44
C LYS A 144 -14.33 -8.74 -11.29
N PRO A 145 -15.64 -8.89 -11.56
CA PRO A 145 -16.57 -9.39 -10.56
C PRO A 145 -16.18 -10.80 -10.16
N MET A 146 -16.35 -11.14 -8.91
CA MET A 146 -16.02 -12.43 -8.35
C MET A 146 -17.21 -12.95 -7.55
N THR A 147 -17.72 -14.10 -7.90
CA THR A 147 -18.81 -14.76 -7.18
C THR A 147 -18.21 -15.66 -6.10
N VAL A 148 -18.61 -15.46 -4.86
CA VAL A 148 -18.24 -16.34 -3.75
C VAL A 148 -19.48 -16.86 -3.04
N THR A 149 -19.45 -18.11 -2.59
CA THR A 149 -20.51 -18.72 -1.79
C THR A 149 -20.04 -18.90 -0.36
N VAL A 150 -20.67 -18.18 0.56
CA VAL A 150 -20.49 -18.39 2.00
C VAL A 150 -21.32 -19.61 2.39
N THR A 151 -20.67 -20.68 2.81
CA THR A 151 -21.31 -21.97 3.15
C THR A 151 -21.73 -22.05 4.61
N ALA A 152 -20.97 -21.39 5.49
CA ALA A 152 -21.24 -21.33 6.92
C ALA A 152 -20.68 -20.06 7.54
N LYS A 153 -21.24 -19.66 8.68
CA LYS A 153 -20.70 -18.60 9.53
C LYS A 153 -20.33 -19.18 10.89
N ASN A 154 -19.08 -18.99 11.29
CA ASN A 154 -18.57 -19.39 12.60
C ASN A 154 -18.64 -18.22 13.58
N ASP A 155 -19.75 -18.06 14.28
CA ASP A 155 -19.95 -16.98 15.26
C ASP A 155 -19.07 -17.12 16.52
N LYS A 156 -18.36 -18.25 16.68
CA LYS A 156 -17.45 -18.48 17.82
C LYS A 156 -16.02 -18.05 17.54
N LEU A 157 -15.69 -17.77 16.27
CA LEU A 157 -14.35 -17.36 15.88
C LEU A 157 -14.10 -15.89 16.26
N ASP A 158 -13.09 -15.64 17.09
CA ASP A 158 -12.68 -14.28 17.38
C ASP A 158 -11.99 -13.67 16.14
N VAL A 159 -12.65 -12.72 15.51
CA VAL A 159 -12.16 -12.03 14.30
C VAL A 159 -10.82 -11.35 14.49
N LYS A 160 -10.45 -10.97 15.72
CA LYS A 160 -9.15 -10.36 16.04
C LYS A 160 -7.99 -11.35 15.86
N THR A 161 -8.25 -12.65 15.88
CA THR A 161 -7.22 -13.68 15.68
C THR A 161 -6.89 -13.94 14.23
N LEU A 162 -7.76 -13.48 13.29
CA LEU A 162 -7.60 -13.70 11.85
C LEU A 162 -6.55 -12.79 11.21
N VAL A 163 -6.35 -11.61 11.78
CA VAL A 163 -5.44 -10.61 11.27
C VAL A 163 -4.31 -10.42 12.26
N LYS A 164 -3.11 -10.84 11.87
CA LYS A 164 -1.89 -10.63 12.66
C LYS A 164 -0.96 -9.70 11.91
N PRO A 165 -0.40 -8.67 12.58
CA PRO A 165 0.54 -7.77 11.93
C PRO A 165 1.71 -8.53 11.31
N GLY A 166 1.93 -8.34 10.02
CA GLY A 166 2.99 -9.01 9.28
C GLY A 166 3.06 -8.55 7.84
N ILE A 167 4.16 -8.89 7.18
CA ILE A 167 4.35 -8.68 5.74
C ILE A 167 4.76 -9.99 5.10
N GLU A 168 4.44 -10.13 3.82
CA GLU A 168 4.67 -11.35 3.05
C GLU A 168 5.09 -11.00 1.62
N LEU A 169 6.01 -11.76 1.05
CA LEU A 169 6.30 -11.79 -0.38
C LEU A 169 5.44 -12.88 -1.00
N LEU A 170 4.40 -12.49 -1.74
CA LEU A 170 3.48 -13.43 -2.39
C LEU A 170 4.09 -14.02 -3.68
N SER A 171 4.94 -13.24 -4.35
CA SER A 171 5.69 -13.64 -5.55
C SER A 171 7.02 -12.90 -5.57
N PRO A 172 8.12 -13.55 -5.99
CA PRO A 172 8.23 -14.98 -6.32
C PRO A 172 8.16 -15.88 -5.09
N ARG A 173 8.04 -17.19 -5.34
CA ARG A 173 8.04 -18.22 -4.29
C ARG A 173 9.44 -18.77 -4.06
N GLN A 174 9.61 -19.42 -2.92
CA GLN A 174 10.85 -20.07 -2.55
C GLN A 174 11.31 -21.08 -3.61
N GLY A 175 12.55 -20.92 -4.09
CA GLY A 175 13.20 -21.83 -5.03
C GLY A 175 12.80 -21.62 -6.50
N GLU A 176 12.05 -20.58 -6.83
CA GLU A 176 11.69 -20.31 -8.24
C GLU A 176 12.89 -19.91 -9.07
N ALA A 177 12.98 -20.50 -10.28
CA ALA A 177 13.83 -20.05 -11.37
C ALA A 177 13.03 -19.12 -12.27
N LEU A 178 13.52 -17.92 -12.50
CA LEU A 178 12.77 -16.82 -13.09
C LEU A 178 13.50 -16.22 -14.28
N SER A 179 12.75 -16.02 -15.37
CA SER A 179 13.21 -15.15 -16.47
C SER A 179 12.94 -13.68 -16.15
N VAL A 180 13.85 -12.81 -16.52
CA VAL A 180 13.70 -11.35 -16.29
C VAL A 180 12.98 -10.68 -17.48
N PRO A 181 12.13 -9.66 -17.23
CA PRO A 181 11.73 -9.13 -15.93
C PRO A 181 10.71 -10.03 -15.23
N PHE A 182 10.82 -10.17 -13.91
CA PHE A 182 9.85 -10.90 -13.09
C PHE A 182 9.09 -9.98 -12.14
N ARG A 183 7.91 -10.43 -11.73
CA ARG A 183 7.05 -9.71 -10.81
C ARG A 183 7.42 -10.01 -9.37
N VAL A 184 7.48 -8.95 -8.54
CA VAL A 184 7.44 -9.06 -7.09
C VAL A 184 6.09 -8.58 -6.59
N GLN A 185 5.48 -9.29 -5.64
CA GLN A 185 4.16 -8.98 -5.11
C GLN A 185 4.17 -9.13 -3.60
N PHE A 186 3.67 -8.10 -2.92
CA PHE A 186 3.69 -7.99 -1.46
C PHE A 186 2.27 -8.06 -0.88
N HIS A 187 2.21 -8.44 0.39
CA HIS A 187 1.02 -8.28 1.22
C HIS A 187 1.42 -7.76 2.60
N ALA A 188 0.57 -6.90 3.17
CA ALA A 188 0.67 -6.43 4.53
C ALA A 188 -0.62 -6.79 5.27
N SER A 189 -0.51 -7.67 6.26
CA SER A 189 -1.62 -8.07 7.12
C SER A 189 -1.62 -7.24 8.39
N GLY A 190 -2.78 -6.72 8.79
CA GLY A 190 -2.93 -5.89 9.99
C GLY A 190 -2.12 -4.59 10.00
N LEU A 191 -1.62 -4.18 8.84
CA LEU A 191 -0.77 -3.00 8.65
C LEU A 191 -1.30 -2.19 7.46
N ASN A 192 -0.99 -0.88 7.46
CA ASN A 192 -1.40 0.02 6.40
C ASN A 192 -0.22 0.35 5.48
N VAL A 193 -0.47 0.39 4.18
CA VAL A 193 0.51 0.74 3.14
C VAL A 193 0.13 2.08 2.53
N SER A 194 1.11 2.95 2.34
CA SER A 194 0.87 4.27 1.78
C SER A 194 2.11 4.82 1.09
N HIS A 195 1.90 5.83 0.27
CA HIS A 195 2.95 6.67 -0.30
C HIS A 195 3.80 7.32 0.81
N THR A 196 5.10 7.48 0.58
CA THR A 196 6.04 8.05 1.56
C THR A 196 5.79 9.52 1.91
N ASP A 197 5.10 10.26 1.05
CA ASP A 197 4.70 11.65 1.33
C ASP A 197 3.68 11.76 2.48
N ILE A 198 3.08 10.64 2.87
CA ILE A 198 2.17 10.58 4.00
C ILE A 198 2.94 10.14 5.24
N ALA A 199 3.33 11.11 6.07
CA ALA A 199 4.13 10.90 7.28
C ALA A 199 3.26 10.54 8.51
N ASP A 200 2.34 9.58 8.37
CA ASP A 200 1.54 9.04 9.47
C ASP A 200 2.27 7.85 10.11
N ALA A 201 2.33 7.80 11.43
CA ALA A 201 2.97 6.70 12.17
C ALA A 201 2.29 5.33 11.95
N GLY A 202 1.00 5.33 11.55
CA GLY A 202 0.23 4.12 11.29
C GLY A 202 0.46 3.50 9.91
N VAL A 203 1.13 4.21 8.98
CA VAL A 203 1.34 3.74 7.62
C VAL A 203 2.81 3.43 7.31
N GLY A 204 3.06 2.72 6.23
CA GLY A 204 4.40 2.44 5.73
C GLY A 204 4.37 2.04 4.27
N HIS A 205 5.54 1.82 3.70
CA HIS A 205 5.72 1.39 2.31
C HIS A 205 6.57 0.13 2.25
N PHE A 206 6.44 -0.63 1.18
CA PHE A 206 7.27 -1.80 0.97
C PHE A 206 8.68 -1.42 0.54
N ARG A 207 9.64 -2.20 1.03
CA ARG A 207 11.02 -2.29 0.54
C ARG A 207 11.34 -3.73 0.28
N LEU A 208 12.26 -3.96 -0.64
CA LEU A 208 12.80 -5.28 -0.92
C LEU A 208 14.31 -5.23 -0.74
N VAL A 209 14.83 -6.04 0.14
CA VAL A 209 16.27 -6.29 0.27
C VAL A 209 16.61 -7.48 -0.60
N ALA A 210 17.47 -7.28 -1.60
CA ALA A 210 17.94 -8.32 -2.49
C ALA A 210 19.43 -8.58 -2.22
N GLN A 211 19.77 -9.78 -1.76
CA GLN A 211 21.13 -10.22 -1.46
C GLN A 211 21.60 -11.21 -2.51
N THR A 212 22.55 -10.82 -3.33
CA THR A 212 23.23 -11.74 -4.26
C THR A 212 24.22 -12.61 -3.49
N LYS A 213 24.30 -13.89 -3.81
CA LYS A 213 25.25 -14.82 -3.17
C LYS A 213 26.68 -14.32 -3.31
N GLY A 214 27.32 -13.96 -2.20
CA GLY A 214 28.69 -13.42 -2.20
C GLY A 214 28.85 -12.01 -2.77
N GLY A 215 27.75 -11.30 -3.04
CA GLY A 215 27.72 -9.98 -3.66
C GLY A 215 27.08 -8.88 -2.82
N ALA A 216 26.76 -7.78 -3.48
CA ALA A 216 26.15 -6.61 -2.89
C ALA A 216 24.73 -6.87 -2.37
N VAL A 217 24.34 -6.07 -1.39
CA VAL A 217 22.97 -5.97 -0.89
C VAL A 217 22.31 -4.76 -1.56
N GLU A 218 21.26 -5.02 -2.32
CA GLU A 218 20.45 -3.99 -2.96
C GLU A 218 19.19 -3.72 -2.12
N ARG A 219 18.78 -2.45 -2.04
CA ARG A 219 17.56 -2.02 -1.36
C ARG A 219 16.66 -1.28 -2.32
N ILE A 220 15.51 -1.86 -2.60
CA ILE A 220 14.56 -1.38 -3.58
C ILE A 220 13.34 -0.85 -2.83
N ALA A 221 13.09 0.45 -2.86
CA ALA A 221 11.94 1.06 -2.21
C ALA A 221 10.75 1.17 -3.18
N PHE A 222 9.56 0.86 -2.67
CA PHE A 222 8.27 1.07 -3.34
C PHE A 222 7.58 2.27 -2.69
N ALA A 223 8.27 3.41 -2.76
CA ALA A 223 7.93 4.65 -2.06
C ALA A 223 6.56 5.25 -2.45
N ASN A 224 6.08 4.90 -3.65
CA ASN A 224 4.78 5.34 -4.17
C ASN A 224 3.56 4.59 -3.58
N GLY A 225 3.75 3.73 -2.57
CA GLY A 225 2.68 2.91 -2.01
C GLY A 225 2.30 1.69 -2.88
N ALA A 226 3.15 1.32 -3.85
CA ALA A 226 2.90 0.16 -4.70
C ALA A 226 2.93 -1.14 -3.91
N THR A 227 2.03 -2.07 -4.26
CA THR A 227 1.93 -3.40 -3.65
C THR A 227 2.58 -4.48 -4.51
N GLU A 228 3.10 -4.11 -5.66
CA GLU A 228 3.85 -4.97 -6.57
C GLU A 228 4.80 -4.15 -7.45
N GLY A 229 5.74 -4.84 -8.08
CA GLY A 229 6.63 -4.24 -9.07
C GLY A 229 7.22 -5.30 -9.98
N TRP A 230 7.96 -4.84 -10.99
CA TRP A 230 8.68 -5.71 -11.92
C TRP A 230 10.16 -5.41 -11.82
N LEU A 231 10.96 -6.47 -11.75
CA LEU A 231 12.41 -6.37 -11.57
C LEU A 231 13.14 -7.04 -12.73
N LYS A 232 14.20 -6.36 -13.17
CA LYS A 232 15.17 -6.87 -14.14
C LYS A 232 16.58 -6.81 -13.54
N PRO A 233 16.89 -7.64 -12.53
CA PRO A 233 18.24 -7.73 -12.00
C PRO A 233 19.19 -8.42 -13.01
N PRO A 234 20.52 -8.31 -12.82
CA PRO A 234 21.47 -9.18 -13.51
C PRO A 234 21.20 -10.66 -13.22
N PRO A 235 21.61 -11.60 -14.08
CA PRO A 235 21.49 -13.03 -13.80
C PRO A 235 22.15 -13.44 -12.49
N GLY A 236 21.65 -14.50 -11.84
CA GLY A 236 22.27 -15.11 -10.67
C GLY A 236 21.34 -15.44 -9.53
N ASP A 237 21.88 -16.12 -8.53
CA ASP A 237 21.20 -16.54 -7.31
C ASP A 237 21.13 -15.42 -6.29
N ARG A 238 19.96 -15.23 -5.67
CA ARG A 238 19.77 -14.24 -4.63
C ARG A 238 18.66 -14.60 -3.65
N THR A 239 18.72 -13.97 -2.49
CA THR A 239 17.61 -13.95 -1.54
C THR A 239 16.87 -12.62 -1.63
N LEU A 240 15.55 -12.67 -1.55
CA LEU A 240 14.66 -11.52 -1.50
C LEU A 240 13.98 -11.48 -0.14
N GLN A 241 14.12 -10.39 0.59
CA GLN A 241 13.48 -10.19 1.89
C GLN A 241 12.62 -8.94 1.84
N PRO A 242 11.29 -9.05 1.96
CA PRO A 242 10.44 -7.89 2.04
C PRO A 242 10.55 -7.23 3.42
N GLU A 243 10.54 -5.91 3.41
CA GLU A 243 10.50 -5.05 4.59
C GLU A 243 9.36 -4.05 4.45
N ARG A 244 8.84 -3.58 5.59
CA ARG A 244 7.98 -2.39 5.63
C ARG A 244 8.73 -1.27 6.32
N GLY A 245 9.04 -0.22 5.57
CA GLY A 245 9.56 1.03 6.11
C GLY A 245 8.42 1.93 6.58
N SER A 246 8.69 2.71 7.64
CA SER A 246 7.80 3.79 8.05
C SER A 246 8.38 5.12 7.60
N PRO A 247 7.57 6.05 7.04
CA PRO A 247 8.02 7.40 6.74
C PRO A 247 8.14 8.26 8.01
N ALA A 248 7.47 7.88 9.11
CA ALA A 248 7.52 8.62 10.36
C ALA A 248 8.85 8.37 11.11
N PRO A 249 9.46 9.40 11.72
CA PRO A 249 10.62 9.25 12.56
C PRO A 249 10.37 8.25 13.69
N GLY A 250 11.29 7.29 13.88
CA GLY A 250 11.17 6.25 14.92
C GLY A 250 10.14 5.15 14.62
N GLY A 251 9.51 5.16 13.45
CA GLY A 251 8.61 4.10 13.02
C GLY A 251 9.34 2.77 12.87
N ALA A 252 8.79 1.69 13.45
CA ALA A 252 9.40 0.39 13.39
C ALA A 252 9.44 -0.17 11.97
N ALA A 253 10.60 -0.63 11.53
CA ALA A 253 10.72 -1.47 10.35
C ALA A 253 10.26 -2.89 10.71
N LEU A 254 9.49 -3.52 9.83
CA LEU A 254 9.09 -4.91 9.94
C LEU A 254 9.66 -5.66 8.73
N ALA A 255 10.21 -6.84 8.97
CA ALA A 255 10.71 -7.72 7.91
C ALA A 255 10.08 -9.10 8.03
N SER A 256 9.96 -9.81 6.93
CA SER A 256 9.57 -11.22 6.93
C SER A 256 10.74 -12.14 6.58
N GLY A 257 10.47 -13.44 6.47
CA GLY A 257 11.46 -14.42 6.01
C GLY A 257 11.97 -14.10 4.59
N ALA A 258 13.22 -14.47 4.33
CA ALA A 258 13.83 -14.32 3.02
C ALA A 258 13.41 -15.46 2.08
N THR A 259 13.23 -15.13 0.81
CA THR A 259 12.88 -16.05 -0.29
C THR A 259 14.09 -16.20 -1.21
N PHE A 260 14.54 -17.41 -1.43
CA PHE A 260 15.62 -17.70 -2.40
C PHE A 260 15.04 -17.86 -3.80
N ILE A 261 15.72 -17.26 -4.79
CA ILE A 261 15.40 -17.36 -6.22
C ILE A 261 16.68 -17.48 -7.05
N SER A 262 16.53 -17.97 -8.29
CA SER A 262 17.55 -17.85 -9.33
C SER A 262 16.98 -17.10 -10.55
N THR A 263 17.83 -16.36 -11.27
CA THR A 263 17.47 -15.68 -12.52
C THR A 263 18.49 -16.00 -13.60
N ASP A 264 18.00 -16.22 -14.80
CA ASP A 264 18.75 -16.40 -16.05
C ASP A 264 18.86 -15.11 -16.84
#